data_3a2c95fd7b34beb4bfe59968facf2132
#
_entry.id   3a2c95fd7b34beb4bfe59968facf2132
#
_cell.length_a   1.000
_cell.length_b   1.000
_cell.length_c   1.000
_cell.angle_alpha   90.00
_cell.angle_beta   90.00
_cell.angle_gamma   90.00
#
_symmetry.space_group_name_H-M   'P 1'
#
loop_
_entity.id
_entity.type
_entity.pdbx_description
1 polymer ?
#
loop_
_entity_poly.entity_id
_entity_poly.type
_entity_poly.pdbx_seq_one_letter_code
_entity_poly.pdbx_strand_id
1 'polypeptide(L)'
;MTLTPDPGGVFDVFLNLVRHGLGGTNFPGTQFVSWIHEVDFIRAIEFLIATPTMSGPINLTSPNPLPNRDFLRILREAWGARIGLPTAAWMLEIGTFLMRTESELVLKSRQVVPCRLLAAGFQFTYPDWPSAARDLVARWRQQKFPL
;
A
#
# COMPACT_ATOMS: atom_id res chain seq x y z
N MET A 1 -1.42 6.14 -0.03
CA MET A 1 0.04 5.94 0.20
C MET A 1 0.65 5.25 -1.01
N THR A 2 1.82 5.69 -1.45
CA THR A 2 2.59 5.02 -2.52
C THR A 2 3.39 3.88 -1.91
N LEU A 3 3.32 2.70 -2.52
CA LEU A 3 3.99 1.49 -2.05
C LEU A 3 5.13 1.14 -3.01
N THR A 4 6.33 1.09 -2.45
CA THR A 4 7.59 0.73 -3.14
C THR A 4 8.26 -0.42 -2.40
N PRO A 5 9.04 -1.28 -3.08
CA PRO A 5 9.78 -2.37 -2.41
C PRO A 5 11.03 -1.87 -1.66
N ASP A 6 11.32 -0.56 -1.69
CA ASP A 6 12.54 0.01 -1.15
C ASP A 6 12.62 -0.09 0.37
N PRO A 7 13.83 -0.31 0.93
CA PRO A 7 14.04 -0.35 2.36
C PRO A 7 13.65 0.97 3.05
N GLY A 8 12.98 0.87 4.19
CA GLY A 8 12.54 2.03 4.98
C GLY A 8 11.26 2.70 4.48
N GLY A 9 10.67 2.23 3.38
CA GLY A 9 9.36 2.66 2.92
C GLY A 9 8.21 2.06 3.74
N VAL A 10 7.00 2.58 3.55
CA VAL A 10 5.79 2.10 4.24
C VAL A 10 5.53 0.61 3.96
N PHE A 11 5.77 0.15 2.73
CA PHE A 11 5.64 -1.26 2.37
C PHE A 11 6.62 -2.15 3.16
N ASP A 12 7.89 -1.72 3.28
CA ASP A 12 8.92 -2.45 4.03
C ASP A 12 8.52 -2.62 5.50
N VAL A 13 7.93 -1.59 6.12
CA VAL A 13 7.39 -1.67 7.49
C VAL A 13 6.29 -2.73 7.59
N PHE A 14 5.28 -2.70 6.73
CA PHE A 14 4.21 -3.70 6.72
C PHE A 14 4.74 -5.11 6.46
N LEU A 15 5.67 -5.24 5.52
CA LEU A 15 6.27 -6.53 5.19
C LEU A 15 7.10 -7.08 6.35
N ASN A 16 7.86 -6.23 7.04
CA ASN A 16 8.62 -6.63 8.23
C ASN A 16 7.70 -7.14 9.34
N LEU A 17 6.57 -6.51 9.59
CA LEU A 17 5.56 -7.02 10.52
C LEU A 17 5.10 -8.42 10.14
N VAL A 18 4.72 -8.60 8.87
CA VAL A 18 4.29 -9.90 8.34
C VAL A 18 5.36 -10.98 8.50
N ARG A 19 6.63 -10.65 8.23
CA ARG A 19 7.78 -11.56 8.35
C ARG A 19 8.01 -12.04 9.79
N HIS A 20 7.75 -11.18 10.77
CA HIS A 20 7.85 -11.52 12.20
C HIS A 20 6.58 -12.15 12.77
N GLY A 21 5.61 -12.51 11.92
CA GLY A 21 4.36 -13.12 12.36
C GLY A 21 3.37 -12.15 13.01
N LEU A 22 3.60 -10.84 12.88
CA LEU A 22 2.82 -9.79 13.53
C LEU A 22 1.71 -9.18 12.65
N GLY A 23 1.47 -9.68 11.47
CA GLY A 23 0.47 -9.15 10.53
C GLY A 23 -0.99 -9.51 10.86
N GLY A 24 -1.35 -9.83 12.08
CA GLY A 24 -2.72 -10.13 12.50
C GLY A 24 -3.58 -8.88 12.74
N THR A 25 -4.90 -9.03 12.71
CA THR A 25 -5.85 -7.93 12.97
C THR A 25 -6.16 -7.83 14.45
N ASN A 26 -5.78 -6.72 15.09
CA ASN A 26 -6.09 -6.46 16.51
C ASN A 26 -7.05 -5.30 16.77
N PHE A 27 -7.41 -4.59 15.77
CA PHE A 27 -8.43 -3.53 15.79
C PHE A 27 -9.54 -3.94 14.85
N PRO A 28 -10.70 -3.28 14.85
CA PRO A 28 -11.79 -3.72 13.98
C PRO A 28 -11.37 -3.96 12.53
N GLY A 29 -10.16 -3.51 12.13
CA GLY A 29 -9.56 -3.80 10.82
C GLY A 29 -10.41 -3.31 9.66
N THR A 30 -11.43 -2.49 9.98
CA THR A 30 -12.42 -1.96 9.04
C THR A 30 -11.98 -0.66 8.39
N GLN A 31 -10.88 -0.04 8.89
CA GLN A 31 -10.33 1.16 8.28
C GLN A 31 -9.85 0.85 6.87
N PHE A 32 -10.30 1.67 5.91
CA PHE A 32 -9.87 1.53 4.52
C PHE A 32 -8.45 2.05 4.33
N VAL A 33 -7.69 1.28 3.57
CA VAL A 33 -6.35 1.61 3.11
C VAL A 33 -6.43 2.03 1.65
N SER A 34 -6.12 3.31 1.38
CA SER A 34 -5.94 3.82 0.01
C SER A 34 -4.47 3.76 -0.33
N TRP A 35 -4.14 3.03 -1.37
CA TRP A 35 -2.78 2.71 -1.79
C TRP A 35 -2.62 2.91 -3.29
N ILE A 36 -1.38 2.99 -3.76
CA ILE A 36 -1.02 2.93 -5.17
C ILE A 36 0.35 2.27 -5.31
N HIS A 37 0.50 1.43 -6.31
CA HIS A 37 1.79 0.85 -6.69
C HIS A 37 2.69 1.93 -7.30
N GLU A 38 4.00 1.92 -7.01
CA GLU A 38 4.93 2.94 -7.53
C GLU A 38 4.93 3.04 -9.06
N VAL A 39 4.81 1.91 -9.76
CA VAL A 39 4.72 1.90 -11.23
C VAL A 39 3.53 2.70 -11.71
N ASP A 40 2.36 2.49 -11.09
CA ASP A 40 1.14 3.22 -11.47
C ASP A 40 1.19 4.68 -11.00
N PHE A 41 1.88 4.96 -9.91
CA PHE A 41 2.11 6.34 -9.49
C PHE A 41 2.93 7.13 -10.52
N ILE A 42 4.06 6.56 -10.98
CA ILE A 42 4.91 7.18 -12.00
C ILE A 42 4.14 7.34 -13.30
N ARG A 43 3.47 6.29 -13.79
CA ARG A 43 2.66 6.32 -15.00
C ARG A 43 1.50 7.34 -14.94
N ALA A 44 0.90 7.49 -13.75
CA ALA A 44 -0.14 8.50 -13.56
C ALA A 44 0.41 9.93 -13.67
N ILE A 45 1.61 10.18 -13.14
CA ILE A 45 2.29 11.47 -13.32
C ILE A 45 2.60 11.73 -14.80
N GLU A 46 3.17 10.76 -15.52
CA GLU A 46 3.44 10.86 -16.95
C GLU A 46 2.16 11.12 -17.76
N PHE A 47 1.08 10.41 -17.43
CA PHE A 47 -0.23 10.59 -18.05
C PHE A 47 -0.78 12.01 -17.84
N LEU A 48 -0.63 12.56 -16.62
CA LEU A 48 -1.07 13.92 -16.31
C LEU A 48 -0.26 14.98 -17.05
N ILE A 49 1.06 14.78 -17.18
CA ILE A 49 1.92 15.67 -17.98
C ILE A 49 1.49 15.65 -19.45
N ALA A 50 1.13 14.49 -19.99
CA ALA A 50 0.67 14.33 -21.37
C ALA A 50 -0.78 14.81 -21.58
N THR A 51 -1.53 15.10 -20.50
CA THR A 51 -2.95 15.49 -20.58
C THR A 51 -3.17 16.88 -19.93
N PRO A 52 -2.70 17.97 -20.54
CA PRO A 52 -2.72 19.31 -19.95
C PRO A 52 -4.14 19.87 -19.71
N THR A 53 -5.16 19.24 -20.28
CA THR A 53 -6.57 19.57 -20.05
C THR A 53 -7.06 19.17 -18.67
N MET A 54 -6.35 18.28 -17.98
CA MET A 54 -6.66 17.89 -16.60
C MET A 54 -6.06 18.89 -15.62
N SER A 55 -6.88 19.74 -15.03
CA SER A 55 -6.47 20.75 -14.05
C SER A 55 -7.16 20.54 -12.70
N GLY A 56 -6.62 21.13 -11.62
CA GLY A 56 -7.16 21.03 -10.26
C GLY A 56 -6.75 19.74 -9.54
N PRO A 57 -7.30 19.43 -8.34
CA PRO A 57 -6.89 18.32 -7.51
C PRO A 57 -7.23 16.96 -8.15
N ILE A 58 -6.25 16.06 -8.16
CA ILE A 58 -6.37 14.71 -8.70
C ILE A 58 -5.84 13.72 -7.67
N ASN A 59 -6.65 12.72 -7.33
CA ASN A 59 -6.26 11.66 -6.41
C ASN A 59 -5.42 10.61 -7.14
N LEU A 60 -4.19 10.42 -6.72
CA LEU A 60 -3.30 9.36 -7.19
C LEU A 60 -3.39 8.17 -6.23
N THR A 61 -4.30 7.26 -6.51
CA THR A 61 -4.56 6.07 -5.72
C THR A 61 -5.04 4.94 -6.62
N SER A 62 -4.89 3.68 -6.16
CA SER A 62 -5.50 2.52 -6.82
C SER A 62 -7.03 2.64 -6.81
N PRO A 63 -7.74 2.10 -7.83
CA PRO A 63 -9.20 2.13 -7.90
C PRO A 63 -9.89 1.30 -6.81
N ASN A 64 -9.18 0.31 -6.22
CA ASN A 64 -9.73 -0.65 -5.27
C ASN A 64 -9.11 -0.50 -3.87
N PRO A 65 -9.51 0.52 -3.08
CA PRO A 65 -9.16 0.60 -1.67
C PRO A 65 -9.81 -0.56 -0.91
N LEU A 66 -9.13 -1.09 0.12
CA LEU A 66 -9.63 -2.24 0.86
C LEU A 66 -9.45 -2.07 2.37
N PRO A 67 -10.24 -2.81 3.19
CA PRO A 67 -10.07 -2.80 4.64
C PRO A 67 -8.68 -3.27 5.06
N ASN A 68 -8.14 -2.69 6.11
CA ASN A 68 -6.80 -3.00 6.62
C ASN A 68 -6.59 -4.49 6.94
N ARG A 69 -7.63 -5.16 7.46
CA ARG A 69 -7.61 -6.61 7.70
C ARG A 69 -7.33 -7.41 6.42
N ASP A 70 -7.96 -7.01 5.30
CA ASP A 70 -7.79 -7.68 4.01
C ASP A 70 -6.46 -7.32 3.38
N PHE A 71 -6.01 -6.07 3.54
CA PHE A 71 -4.70 -5.61 3.13
C PHE A 71 -3.59 -6.46 3.75
N LEU A 72 -3.59 -6.63 5.07
CA LEU A 72 -2.59 -7.42 5.78
C LEU A 72 -2.74 -8.94 5.52
N ARG A 73 -3.96 -9.47 5.39
CA ARG A 73 -4.19 -10.87 5.04
C ARG A 73 -3.56 -11.19 3.68
N ILE A 74 -3.84 -10.39 2.66
CA ILE A 74 -3.31 -10.57 1.31
C ILE A 74 -1.78 -10.42 1.29
N LEU A 75 -1.23 -9.49 2.06
CA LEU A 75 0.22 -9.33 2.18
C LEU A 75 0.87 -10.57 2.81
N ARG A 76 0.24 -11.17 3.86
CA ARG A 76 0.69 -12.45 4.42
C ARG A 76 0.68 -13.58 3.40
N GLU A 77 -0.40 -13.69 2.63
CA GLU A 77 -0.54 -14.69 1.56
C GLU A 77 0.56 -14.51 0.49
N ALA A 78 0.82 -13.28 0.07
CA ALA A 78 1.87 -12.95 -0.89
C ALA A 78 3.28 -13.28 -0.36
N TRP A 79 3.51 -13.09 0.94
CA TRP A 79 4.77 -13.47 1.60
C TRP A 79 4.89 -14.97 1.81
N GLY A 80 3.77 -15.70 1.97
CA GLY A 80 3.73 -17.11 2.35
C GLY A 80 3.70 -17.36 3.86
N ALA A 81 3.35 -16.34 4.67
CA ALA A 81 3.19 -16.49 6.11
C ALA A 81 1.81 -17.10 6.44
N ARG A 82 1.81 -18.21 7.17
CA ARG A 82 0.59 -18.93 7.57
C ARG A 82 -0.09 -18.35 8.80
N ILE A 83 0.66 -17.67 9.67
CA ILE A 83 0.18 -17.15 10.96
C ILE A 83 0.39 -15.64 10.99
N GLY A 84 -0.61 -14.92 11.46
CA GLY A 84 -0.54 -13.51 11.81
C GLY A 84 -1.06 -13.37 13.23
N LEU A 85 -0.16 -13.24 14.21
CA LEU A 85 -0.56 -12.98 15.59
C LEU A 85 -1.11 -11.57 15.72
N PRO A 86 -2.24 -11.42 16.42
CA PRO A 86 -2.73 -10.13 16.78
C PRO A 86 -1.79 -9.53 17.84
N THR A 87 -1.18 -8.40 17.58
CA THR A 87 -0.29 -7.76 18.56
C THR A 87 -0.50 -6.25 18.61
N ALA A 88 -0.69 -5.76 19.83
CA ALA A 88 -0.60 -4.34 20.15
C ALA A 88 0.81 -3.77 19.88
N ALA A 89 1.84 -4.63 19.82
CA ALA A 89 3.24 -4.22 19.60
C ALA A 89 3.52 -3.63 18.22
N TRP A 90 2.85 -4.11 17.16
CA TRP A 90 3.03 -3.53 15.83
C TRP A 90 2.44 -2.10 15.72
N MET A 91 1.44 -1.79 16.53
CA MET A 91 0.92 -0.42 16.63
C MET A 91 1.96 0.54 17.19
N LEU A 92 2.86 0.07 18.05
CA LEU A 92 3.99 0.86 18.56
C LEU A 92 5.06 1.08 17.49
N GLU A 93 5.40 0.07 16.69
CA GLU A 93 6.38 0.23 15.61
C GLU A 93 5.86 1.07 14.45
N ILE A 94 4.62 0.85 14.02
CA ILE A 94 3.96 1.77 13.07
C ILE A 94 3.78 3.15 13.71
N GLY A 95 3.40 3.23 14.97
CA GLY A 95 3.30 4.50 15.69
C GLY A 95 4.60 5.27 15.73
N THR A 96 5.74 4.62 15.99
CA THR A 96 7.06 5.27 16.00
C THR A 96 7.55 5.65 14.59
N PHE A 97 7.24 4.84 13.57
CA PHE A 97 7.50 5.20 12.18
C PHE A 97 6.60 6.36 11.74
N LEU A 98 5.32 6.34 12.12
CA LEU A 98 4.34 7.37 11.81
C LEU A 98 4.57 8.68 12.57
N MET A 99 5.09 8.63 13.79
CA MET A 99 5.47 9.84 14.55
C MET A 99 6.63 10.59 13.90
N ARG A 100 7.40 9.92 13.04
CA ARG A 100 8.40 10.56 12.15
C ARG A 100 7.81 11.09 10.84
N THR A 101 6.62 10.61 10.44
CA THR A 101 5.96 10.99 9.19
C THR A 101 4.46 11.11 9.51
N GLU A 102 3.95 12.33 9.65
CA GLU A 102 2.53 12.70 9.89
C GLU A 102 1.58 11.52 10.20
N SER A 103 1.46 11.19 11.48
CA SER A 103 0.73 10.04 12.03
C SER A 103 -0.77 9.99 11.67
N GLU A 104 -1.34 11.07 11.14
CA GLU A 104 -2.75 11.13 10.76
C GLU A 104 -3.10 10.29 9.52
N LEU A 105 -2.13 9.97 8.67
CA LEU A 105 -2.39 9.33 7.37
C LEU A 105 -2.79 7.86 7.47
N VAL A 106 -2.38 7.15 8.51
CA VAL A 106 -2.64 5.71 8.67
C VAL A 106 -3.80 5.42 9.64
N LEU A 107 -4.04 6.33 10.60
CA LEU A 107 -5.09 6.13 11.62
C LEU A 107 -6.49 6.54 11.13
N LYS A 108 -6.59 7.42 10.13
CA LYS A 108 -7.89 7.83 9.57
C LYS A 108 -8.28 6.91 8.42
N SER A 109 -9.44 6.26 8.53
CA SER A 109 -10.06 5.53 7.43
C SER A 109 -10.28 6.48 6.25
N ARG A 110 -9.60 6.22 5.13
CA ARG A 110 -9.76 7.00 3.90
C ARG A 110 -10.04 6.06 2.73
N GLN A 111 -11.28 6.10 2.27
CA GLN A 111 -11.68 5.41 1.05
C GLN A 111 -11.60 6.40 -0.11
N VAL A 112 -10.41 6.54 -0.68
CA VAL A 112 -10.15 7.44 -1.81
C VAL A 112 -10.12 6.62 -3.10
N VAL A 113 -10.84 7.09 -4.13
CA VAL A 113 -10.88 6.50 -5.47
C VAL A 113 -10.40 7.51 -6.51
N PRO A 114 -9.69 7.08 -7.58
CA PRO A 114 -9.12 7.96 -8.59
C PRO A 114 -10.14 8.27 -9.71
N CYS A 115 -11.33 8.76 -9.36
CA CYS A 115 -12.45 8.94 -10.32
C CYS A 115 -12.04 9.72 -11.56
N ARG A 116 -11.23 10.77 -11.41
CA ARG A 116 -10.81 11.62 -12.53
C ARG A 116 -9.82 10.94 -13.47
N LEU A 117 -8.89 10.15 -12.93
CA LEU A 117 -7.97 9.34 -13.74
C LEU A 117 -8.73 8.29 -14.54
N LEU A 118 -9.67 7.59 -13.88
CA LEU A 118 -10.52 6.59 -14.54
C LEU A 118 -11.39 7.21 -15.65
N ALA A 119 -12.01 8.35 -15.36
CA ALA A 119 -12.82 9.07 -16.33
C ALA A 119 -11.99 9.58 -17.55
N ALA A 120 -10.71 9.88 -17.34
CA ALA A 120 -9.78 10.27 -18.39
C ALA A 120 -9.18 9.06 -19.15
N GLY A 121 -9.55 7.83 -18.79
CA GLY A 121 -9.10 6.62 -19.49
C GLY A 121 -7.75 6.08 -19.03
N PHE A 122 -7.21 6.52 -17.87
CA PHE A 122 -5.98 5.96 -17.33
C PHE A 122 -6.14 4.48 -16.99
N GLN A 123 -5.20 3.65 -17.46
CA GLN A 123 -5.18 2.21 -17.22
C GLN A 123 -4.13 1.86 -16.18
N PHE A 124 -4.57 1.29 -15.05
CA PHE A 124 -3.69 0.80 -13.99
C PHE A 124 -3.05 -0.54 -14.39
N THR A 125 -1.76 -0.70 -14.10
CA THR A 125 -1.05 -1.98 -14.20
C THR A 125 -1.39 -2.89 -13.01
N TYR A 126 -1.51 -2.28 -11.84
CA TYR A 126 -1.84 -2.96 -10.58
C TYR A 126 -3.12 -2.38 -9.96
N PRO A 127 -4.30 -2.64 -10.56
CA PRO A 127 -5.56 -2.12 -10.03
C PRO A 127 -5.94 -2.77 -8.69
N ASP A 128 -5.48 -4.01 -8.45
CA ASP A 128 -5.86 -4.86 -7.33
C ASP A 128 -4.69 -5.17 -6.40
N TRP A 129 -4.95 -5.16 -5.09
CA TRP A 129 -3.93 -5.39 -4.08
C TRP A 129 -3.25 -6.77 -4.18
N PRO A 130 -3.93 -7.90 -4.48
CA PRO A 130 -3.27 -9.19 -4.61
C PRO A 130 -2.16 -9.24 -5.67
N SER A 131 -2.35 -8.59 -6.80
CA SER A 131 -1.32 -8.52 -7.86
C SER A 131 -0.16 -7.61 -7.46
N ALA A 132 -0.47 -6.43 -6.91
CA ALA A 132 0.49 -5.47 -6.42
C ALA A 132 1.36 -6.05 -5.28
N ALA A 133 0.74 -6.73 -4.31
CA ALA A 133 1.44 -7.32 -3.18
C ALA A 133 2.45 -8.40 -3.62
N ARG A 134 2.07 -9.25 -4.59
CA ARG A 134 2.97 -10.28 -5.14
C ARG A 134 4.18 -9.65 -5.84
N ASP A 135 3.97 -8.63 -6.67
CA ASP A 135 5.06 -7.93 -7.35
C ASP A 135 6.01 -7.27 -6.35
N LEU A 136 5.47 -6.48 -5.42
CA LEU A 136 6.26 -5.79 -4.41
C LEU A 136 7.06 -6.75 -3.54
N VAL A 137 6.47 -7.87 -3.12
CA VAL A 137 7.18 -8.92 -2.36
C VAL A 137 8.29 -9.55 -3.18
N ALA A 138 8.03 -9.87 -4.46
CA ALA A 138 9.04 -10.48 -5.34
C ALA A 138 10.24 -9.54 -5.54
N ARG A 139 9.98 -8.27 -5.83
CA ARG A 139 11.02 -7.24 -6.02
C ARG A 139 11.78 -6.94 -4.73
N TRP A 140 11.10 -6.90 -3.59
CA TRP A 140 11.74 -6.74 -2.29
C TRP A 140 12.70 -7.91 -2.00
N ARG A 141 12.30 -9.16 -2.32
CA ARG A 141 13.19 -10.34 -2.18
C ARG A 141 14.43 -10.24 -3.06
N GLN A 142 14.28 -9.79 -4.31
CA GLN A 142 15.40 -9.61 -5.22
C GLN A 142 16.41 -8.57 -4.72
N GLN A 143 15.94 -7.49 -4.09
CA GLN A 143 16.81 -6.46 -3.53
C GLN A 143 17.56 -6.94 -2.28
N LYS A 144 16.91 -7.74 -1.42
CA LYS A 144 17.50 -8.22 -0.15
C LYS A 144 18.36 -9.46 -0.31
N PHE A 145 18.06 -10.28 -1.30
CA PHE A 145 18.73 -11.55 -1.58
C PHE A 145 19.06 -11.61 -3.08
N PRO A 146 20.00 -10.76 -3.58
CA PRO A 146 20.44 -10.88 -4.95
C PRO A 146 21.08 -12.26 -5.16
N LEU A 147 20.70 -12.94 -6.26
CA LEU A 147 21.25 -14.23 -6.67
C LEU A 147 22.74 -14.10 -7.02
#